data_b8b8e9a8a658dc5729d10a0411d6c317
#
_entry.id   b8b8e9a8a658dc5729d10a0411d6c317
#
_cell.length_a   1.000
_cell.length_b   1.000
_cell.length_c   1.000
_cell.angle_alpha   90.00
_cell.angle_beta   90.00
_cell.angle_gamma   90.00
#
_symmetry.space_group_name_H-M   'P 1'
#
loop_
_entity.id
_entity.type
_entity.pdbx_description
1 polymer ?
#
loop_
_entity_poly.entity_id
_entity_poly.type
_entity_poly.pdbx_seq_one_letter_code
_entity_poly.pdbx_strand_id
1 'polypeptide(L)'
;YTGDILSLGYPTELLDAQFAIMELEEESPERLLAHWQVTCYEPARRLSSLADRSLEASCIPPVQRETGLGLTGQGVLIGFVDSGLDLRHPEFLADDGSSRIVGLWDMTAQGTPPRGFLHGAAYTKAEIATGLVDSPDETGHGTAVAAIAAGRSGAAPGASIAAVKLSSSRTTDIMRAVKYLLDQAEERGMPCVINLSYGTNFGSHQGQSLFESYIDQSAQRGRSVIVCAAGNEGSGAHHFRGKLIEGG
;
A
#
# COMPACT_ATOMS: atom_id res chain seq x y z
N TYR A 1 -14.54 -22.56 28.22
CA TYR A 1 -15.31 -22.36 29.44
C TYR A 1 -15.10 -20.94 29.98
N THR A 2 -15.65 -19.97 29.24
CA THR A 2 -15.51 -18.53 29.52
C THR A 2 -16.15 -18.06 30.80
N GLY A 3 -17.16 -18.78 31.31
CA GLY A 3 -17.82 -18.43 32.58
C GLY A 3 -16.93 -18.55 33.82
N ASP A 4 -15.96 -19.46 33.82
CA ASP A 4 -15.08 -19.70 34.95
C ASP A 4 -13.99 -18.63 35.10
N ILE A 5 -13.57 -17.98 33.99
CA ILE A 5 -12.57 -16.89 33.99
C ILE A 5 -13.13 -15.66 34.71
N LEU A 6 -14.41 -15.36 34.56
CA LEU A 6 -15.07 -14.24 35.23
C LEU A 6 -15.10 -14.43 36.76
N SER A 7 -15.05 -15.69 37.25
CA SER A 7 -15.00 -15.99 38.66
C SER A 7 -13.69 -15.70 39.38
N LEU A 8 -12.63 -15.36 38.61
CA LEU A 8 -11.32 -15.01 39.17
C LEU A 8 -11.28 -13.62 39.81
N GLY A 9 -12.32 -12.81 39.62
CA GLY A 9 -12.48 -11.53 40.31
C GLY A 9 -11.72 -10.36 39.72
N TYR A 10 -11.09 -10.54 38.55
CA TYR A 10 -10.42 -9.47 37.80
C TYR A 10 -11.38 -8.80 36.80
N PRO A 11 -11.27 -7.50 36.55
CA PRO A 11 -11.94 -6.85 35.42
C PRO A 11 -11.58 -7.59 34.13
N THR A 12 -12.58 -8.19 33.49
CA THR A 12 -12.34 -9.09 32.35
C THR A 12 -13.32 -8.81 31.23
N GLU A 13 -12.77 -8.59 30.02
CA GLU A 13 -13.53 -8.51 28.78
C GLU A 13 -13.35 -9.82 28.00
N LEU A 14 -14.43 -10.52 27.74
CA LEU A 14 -14.42 -11.73 26.91
C LEU A 14 -14.48 -11.32 25.43
N LEU A 15 -13.47 -11.67 24.66
CA LEU A 15 -13.48 -11.43 23.21
C LEU A 15 -14.17 -12.55 22.45
N ASP A 16 -13.91 -13.81 22.86
CA ASP A 16 -14.57 -15.01 22.31
C ASP A 16 -14.44 -16.19 23.29
N ALA A 17 -14.63 -17.42 22.79
CA ALA A 17 -14.55 -18.64 23.62
C ALA A 17 -13.10 -18.98 24.05
N GLN A 18 -12.07 -18.33 23.50
CA GLN A 18 -10.65 -18.64 23.74
C GLN A 18 -9.86 -17.45 24.26
N PHE A 19 -10.30 -16.21 24.00
CA PHE A 19 -9.55 -15.00 24.32
C PHE A 19 -10.34 -14.07 25.26
N ALA A 20 -9.63 -13.54 26.24
CA ALA A 20 -10.12 -12.52 27.15
C ALA A 20 -9.05 -11.48 27.41
N ILE A 21 -9.47 -10.23 27.67
CA ILE A 21 -8.60 -9.16 28.16
C ILE A 21 -8.86 -9.02 29.66
N MET A 22 -7.78 -9.02 30.45
CA MET A 22 -7.85 -8.84 31.90
C MET A 22 -7.03 -7.62 32.31
N GLU A 23 -7.57 -6.83 33.23
CA GLU A 23 -6.82 -5.77 33.92
C GLU A 23 -6.29 -6.30 35.24
N LEU A 24 -4.96 -6.29 35.39
CA LEU A 24 -4.26 -6.76 36.59
C LEU A 24 -3.67 -5.57 37.33
N GLU A 25 -4.07 -5.37 38.59
CA GLU A 25 -3.42 -4.42 39.48
C GLU A 25 -2.24 -5.10 40.15
N GLU A 26 -1.01 -4.64 39.87
CA GLU A 26 0.27 -4.98 40.55
C GLU A 26 0.53 -6.46 40.89
N GLU A 27 -0.31 -7.39 40.47
CA GLU A 27 -0.10 -8.82 40.75
C GLU A 27 0.80 -9.48 39.67
N SER A 28 1.60 -10.44 40.15
CA SER A 28 2.44 -11.24 39.28
C SER A 28 1.58 -12.05 38.30
N PRO A 29 1.77 -11.90 36.98
CA PRO A 29 1.04 -12.66 35.96
C PRO A 29 1.19 -14.17 36.09
N GLU A 30 2.23 -14.65 36.77
CA GLU A 30 2.44 -16.07 37.05
C GLU A 30 1.29 -16.69 37.87
N ARG A 31 0.60 -15.89 38.71
CA ARG A 31 -0.56 -16.36 39.46
C ARG A 31 -1.73 -16.75 38.55
N LEU A 32 -1.87 -16.08 37.41
CA LEU A 32 -2.91 -16.45 36.43
C LEU A 32 -2.66 -17.82 35.81
N LEU A 33 -1.42 -18.22 35.58
CA LEU A 33 -1.08 -19.54 35.07
C LEU A 33 -1.31 -20.68 36.07
N ALA A 34 -1.55 -20.35 37.36
CA ALA A 34 -2.00 -21.34 38.35
C ALA A 34 -3.46 -21.77 38.14
N HIS A 35 -4.23 -21.01 37.38
CA HIS A 35 -5.62 -21.37 37.04
C HIS A 35 -5.64 -22.21 35.77
N TRP A 36 -6.19 -23.39 35.84
CA TRP A 36 -6.22 -24.36 34.74
C TRP A 36 -6.94 -23.86 33.48
N GLN A 37 -7.77 -22.83 33.61
CA GLN A 37 -8.48 -22.17 32.50
C GLN A 37 -7.56 -21.27 31.67
N VAL A 38 -6.42 -20.83 32.22
CA VAL A 38 -5.47 -19.93 31.57
C VAL A 38 -4.34 -20.76 31.00
N THR A 39 -4.29 -20.91 29.69
CA THR A 39 -3.25 -21.68 29.01
C THR A 39 -2.02 -20.85 28.70
N CYS A 40 -2.20 -19.56 28.43
CA CYS A 40 -1.10 -18.60 28.25
C CYS A 40 -1.62 -17.19 28.55
N TYR A 41 -0.69 -16.27 28.80
CA TYR A 41 -0.95 -14.83 28.84
C TYR A 41 0.11 -14.09 28.04
N GLU A 42 -0.27 -12.93 27.54
CA GLU A 42 0.66 -11.98 26.90
C GLU A 42 0.34 -10.57 27.42
N PRO A 43 1.33 -9.82 27.94
CA PRO A 43 1.13 -8.43 28.31
C PRO A 43 0.72 -7.60 27.10
N ALA A 44 -0.21 -6.67 27.30
CA ALA A 44 -0.60 -5.73 26.28
C ALA A 44 0.62 -4.91 25.81
N ARG A 45 0.84 -4.88 24.52
CA ARG A 45 1.92 -4.11 23.90
C ARG A 45 1.33 -2.89 23.23
N ARG A 46 2.03 -1.76 23.34
CA ARG A 46 1.70 -0.60 22.52
C ARG A 46 2.12 -0.89 21.08
N LEU A 47 1.14 -0.89 20.22
CA LEU A 47 1.38 -0.87 18.78
C LEU A 47 1.59 0.59 18.38
N SER A 48 2.68 0.88 17.70
CA SER A 48 2.89 2.16 17.02
C SER A 48 2.45 2.01 15.57
N SER A 49 2.06 3.13 14.95
CA SER A 49 1.86 3.18 13.51
C SER A 49 3.10 2.63 12.80
N LEU A 50 2.92 1.62 11.96
CA LEU A 50 4.03 1.00 11.22
C LEU A 50 4.68 1.97 10.23
N ALA A 51 3.93 2.98 9.77
CA ALA A 51 4.43 3.99 8.85
C ALA A 51 5.61 4.77 9.45
N ASP A 52 5.48 5.26 10.68
CA ASP A 52 6.54 6.04 11.33
C ASP A 52 7.84 5.24 11.47
N ARG A 53 7.73 3.98 11.92
CA ARG A 53 8.88 3.12 12.06
C ARG A 53 9.51 2.71 10.73
N SER A 54 8.73 2.52 9.68
CA SER A 54 9.25 2.15 8.36
C SER A 54 10.01 3.30 7.72
N LEU A 55 9.55 4.53 7.88
CA LEU A 55 10.27 5.71 7.40
C LEU A 55 11.60 5.91 8.14
N GLU A 56 11.62 5.74 9.47
CA GLU A 56 12.85 5.80 10.27
C GLU A 56 13.83 4.68 9.88
N ALA A 57 13.35 3.45 9.76
CA ALA A 57 14.16 2.30 9.38
C ALA A 57 14.76 2.44 7.98
N SER A 58 14.08 3.17 7.08
CA SER A 58 14.54 3.47 5.72
C SER A 58 15.34 4.76 5.63
N CYS A 59 15.67 5.40 6.76
CA CYS A 59 16.41 6.66 6.83
C CYS A 59 15.76 7.81 6.02
N ILE A 60 14.45 7.82 5.87
CA ILE A 60 13.72 8.85 5.13
C ILE A 60 13.72 10.22 5.86
N PRO A 61 13.43 10.31 7.20
CA PRO A 61 13.32 11.61 7.86
C PRO A 61 14.59 12.50 7.75
N PRO A 62 15.82 11.96 7.82
CA PRO A 62 17.02 12.78 7.57
C PRO A 62 17.09 13.36 6.16
N VAL A 63 16.54 12.68 5.17
CA VAL A 63 16.53 13.14 3.76
C VAL A 63 15.53 14.26 3.55
N GLN A 64 14.39 14.23 4.28
CA GLN A 64 13.33 15.21 4.17
C GLN A 64 13.65 16.54 4.88
N ARG A 65 14.47 16.53 5.94
CA ARG A 65 14.76 17.72 6.74
C ARG A 65 15.50 18.78 5.94
N GLU A 66 15.16 20.05 6.14
CA GLU A 66 15.86 21.18 5.53
C GLU A 66 17.36 21.23 5.86
N THR A 67 17.71 20.83 7.08
CA THR A 67 19.12 20.71 7.53
C THR A 67 19.86 19.54 6.87
N GLY A 68 19.14 18.64 6.17
CA GLY A 68 19.69 17.55 5.38
C GLY A 68 19.67 17.90 3.90
N LEU A 69 18.99 17.06 3.09
CA LEU A 69 18.87 17.26 1.65
C LEU A 69 17.61 18.04 1.26
N GLY A 70 16.62 18.18 2.17
CA GLY A 70 15.36 18.86 1.91
C GLY A 70 14.51 18.19 0.82
N LEU A 71 14.69 16.90 0.57
CA LEU A 71 14.02 16.20 -0.52
C LEU A 71 12.65 15.68 -0.06
N THR A 72 11.61 16.27 -0.60
CA THR A 72 10.20 15.94 -0.28
C THR A 72 9.45 15.30 -1.45
N GLY A 73 10.11 15.04 -2.57
CA GLY A 73 9.48 14.54 -3.79
C GLY A 73 8.82 15.64 -4.63
N GLN A 74 9.04 16.92 -4.32
CA GLN A 74 8.52 18.01 -5.15
C GLN A 74 9.01 17.92 -6.58
N GLY A 75 8.09 18.07 -7.55
CA GLY A 75 8.40 17.94 -8.99
C GLY A 75 8.49 16.50 -9.50
N VAL A 76 8.17 15.51 -8.65
CA VAL A 76 8.10 14.09 -9.03
C VAL A 76 6.63 13.65 -9.06
N LEU A 77 6.26 12.84 -10.03
CA LEU A 77 4.98 12.13 -10.07
C LEU A 77 5.14 10.75 -9.43
N ILE A 78 4.32 10.44 -8.44
CA ILE A 78 4.19 9.06 -7.94
C ILE A 78 2.87 8.49 -8.45
N GLY A 79 2.98 7.41 -9.21
CA GLY A 79 1.85 6.69 -9.78
C GLY A 79 1.50 5.45 -8.96
N PHE A 80 0.23 5.24 -8.67
CA PHE A 80 -0.27 4.06 -7.95
C PHE A 80 -1.15 3.22 -8.86
N VAL A 81 -0.82 1.94 -8.97
CA VAL A 81 -1.65 0.93 -9.65
C VAL A 81 -2.25 0.06 -8.56
N ASP A 82 -3.51 0.30 -8.18
CA ASP A 82 -4.09 -0.29 -7.00
C ASP A 82 -5.63 -0.39 -7.06
N SER A 83 -6.28 -0.61 -5.91
CA SER A 83 -7.73 -0.72 -5.75
C SER A 83 -8.49 0.60 -5.87
N GLY A 84 -7.81 1.70 -5.95
CA GLY A 84 -8.37 3.05 -5.96
C GLY A 84 -7.64 4.00 -5.03
N LEU A 85 -8.25 5.15 -4.80
CA LEU A 85 -7.72 6.18 -3.91
C LEU A 85 -8.87 6.98 -3.31
N ASP A 86 -8.89 7.19 -2.00
CA ASP A 86 -9.78 8.17 -1.40
C ASP A 86 -9.33 9.59 -1.78
N LEU A 87 -10.00 10.16 -2.76
CA LEU A 87 -9.66 11.45 -3.36
C LEU A 87 -9.77 12.63 -2.38
N ARG A 88 -10.44 12.43 -1.25
CA ARG A 88 -10.69 13.48 -0.22
C ARG A 88 -9.85 13.29 1.01
N HIS A 89 -9.00 12.25 1.05
CA HIS A 89 -8.20 11.96 2.23
C HIS A 89 -7.24 13.13 2.54
N PRO A 90 -7.17 13.60 3.78
CA PRO A 90 -6.35 14.76 4.17
C PRO A 90 -4.86 14.59 3.84
N GLU A 91 -4.35 13.37 3.87
CA GLU A 91 -2.96 13.05 3.51
C GLU A 91 -2.59 13.44 2.06
N PHE A 92 -3.56 13.61 1.17
CA PHE A 92 -3.32 13.96 -0.23
C PHE A 92 -3.53 15.44 -0.56
N LEU A 93 -3.75 16.26 0.45
CA LEU A 93 -3.85 17.71 0.29
C LEU A 93 -2.47 18.37 0.46
N ALA A 94 -2.26 19.45 -0.27
CA ALA A 94 -1.15 20.38 -0.07
C ALA A 94 -1.45 21.30 1.13
N ASP A 95 -0.47 22.11 1.53
CA ASP A 95 -0.61 23.03 2.68
C ASP A 95 -1.67 24.12 2.46
N ASP A 96 -1.93 24.48 1.20
CA ASP A 96 -3.00 25.41 0.81
C ASP A 96 -4.40 24.74 0.73
N GLY A 97 -4.50 23.48 1.08
CA GLY A 97 -5.73 22.69 1.02
C GLY A 97 -6.08 22.17 -0.38
N SER A 98 -5.28 22.44 -1.41
CA SER A 98 -5.51 21.91 -2.75
C SER A 98 -5.10 20.44 -2.85
N SER A 99 -5.76 19.67 -3.74
CA SER A 99 -5.39 18.28 -3.97
C SER A 99 -4.04 18.15 -4.69
N ARG A 100 -3.19 17.24 -4.20
CA ARG A 100 -1.95 16.82 -4.88
C ARG A 100 -2.18 15.70 -5.89
N ILE A 101 -3.42 15.17 -5.96
CA ILE A 101 -3.82 14.19 -6.97
C ILE A 101 -4.04 14.93 -8.29
N VAL A 102 -3.22 14.61 -9.29
CA VAL A 102 -3.21 15.29 -10.59
C VAL A 102 -3.94 14.52 -11.68
N GLY A 103 -4.30 13.28 -11.43
CA GLY A 103 -5.08 12.45 -12.34
C GLY A 103 -5.48 11.11 -11.71
N LEU A 104 -6.63 10.63 -12.14
CA LEU A 104 -7.14 9.30 -11.79
C LEU A 104 -7.71 8.64 -13.05
N TRP A 105 -7.40 7.37 -13.25
CA TRP A 105 -8.11 6.52 -14.17
C TRP A 105 -8.83 5.40 -13.42
N ASP A 106 -10.12 5.45 -13.39
CA ASP A 106 -10.96 4.38 -12.85
C ASP A 106 -11.35 3.43 -13.99
N MET A 107 -10.74 2.25 -14.03
CA MET A 107 -11.03 1.23 -15.05
C MET A 107 -12.40 0.56 -14.83
N THR A 108 -13.01 0.72 -13.66
CA THR A 108 -14.32 0.13 -13.33
C THR A 108 -15.49 1.02 -13.70
N ALA A 109 -15.24 2.33 -13.82
CA ALA A 109 -16.27 3.33 -14.08
C ALA A 109 -16.68 3.37 -15.56
N GLN A 110 -17.92 3.80 -15.80
CA GLN A 110 -18.41 4.16 -17.13
C GLN A 110 -18.15 5.65 -17.37
N GLY A 111 -17.46 5.99 -18.47
CA GLY A 111 -17.15 7.38 -18.75
C GLY A 111 -16.19 7.56 -19.92
N THR A 112 -15.49 8.68 -19.95
CA THR A 112 -14.49 8.96 -20.98
C THR A 112 -13.16 8.33 -20.61
N PRO A 113 -12.68 7.31 -21.36
CA PRO A 113 -11.38 6.70 -21.09
C PRO A 113 -10.22 7.67 -21.39
N PRO A 114 -9.04 7.43 -20.84
CA PRO A 114 -7.85 8.20 -21.21
C PRO A 114 -7.54 8.01 -22.71
N ARG A 115 -6.85 8.99 -23.28
CA ARG A 115 -6.47 8.93 -24.69
C ARG A 115 -5.68 7.66 -25.02
N GLY A 116 -6.16 6.91 -26.02
CA GLY A 116 -5.55 5.67 -26.48
C GLY A 116 -6.00 4.42 -25.75
N PHE A 117 -6.97 4.53 -24.83
CA PHE A 117 -7.58 3.42 -24.13
C PHE A 117 -9.08 3.31 -24.47
N LEU A 118 -9.69 2.15 -24.19
CA LEU A 118 -11.03 1.81 -24.70
C LEU A 118 -12.09 1.73 -23.59
N HIS A 119 -11.72 1.81 -22.31
CA HIS A 119 -12.65 1.63 -21.19
C HIS A 119 -12.25 2.45 -19.96
N GLY A 120 -13.17 2.53 -19.00
CA GLY A 120 -13.00 3.27 -17.76
C GLY A 120 -13.31 4.75 -17.91
N ALA A 121 -13.08 5.50 -16.85
CA ALA A 121 -13.23 6.95 -16.81
C ALA A 121 -11.94 7.59 -16.29
N ALA A 122 -11.41 8.57 -17.01
CA ALA A 122 -10.27 9.36 -16.57
C ALA A 122 -10.74 10.69 -16.00
N TYR A 123 -10.13 11.11 -14.91
CA TYR A 123 -10.41 12.35 -14.21
C TYR A 123 -9.17 13.20 -14.07
N THR A 124 -9.29 14.45 -14.45
CA THR A 124 -8.25 15.47 -14.32
C THR A 124 -8.20 16.04 -12.90
N LYS A 125 -7.11 16.73 -12.57
CA LYS A 125 -7.00 17.46 -11.30
C LYS A 125 -8.17 18.42 -11.07
N ALA A 126 -8.64 19.09 -12.12
CA ALA A 126 -9.74 20.04 -12.02
C ALA A 126 -11.07 19.35 -11.67
N GLU A 127 -11.35 18.19 -12.26
CA GLU A 127 -12.54 17.40 -11.95
C GLU A 127 -12.49 16.82 -10.54
N ILE A 128 -11.32 16.31 -10.12
CA ILE A 128 -11.10 15.81 -8.74
C ILE A 128 -11.33 16.94 -7.71
N ALA A 129 -10.85 18.15 -8.00
CA ALA A 129 -11.00 19.31 -7.13
C ALA A 129 -12.46 19.75 -6.94
N THR A 130 -13.40 19.36 -7.83
CA THR A 130 -14.83 19.64 -7.62
C THR A 130 -15.42 18.86 -6.44
N GLY A 131 -14.78 17.77 -6.03
CA GLY A 131 -15.29 16.84 -5.02
C GLY A 131 -16.47 15.99 -5.49
N LEU A 132 -16.81 16.02 -6.79
CA LEU A 132 -17.95 15.31 -7.37
C LEU A 132 -17.57 13.98 -8.03
N VAL A 133 -16.26 13.68 -8.12
CA VAL A 133 -15.80 12.40 -8.68
C VAL A 133 -16.16 11.29 -7.71
N ASP A 134 -16.95 10.33 -8.19
CA ASP A 134 -17.36 9.13 -7.47
C ASP A 134 -16.51 7.94 -7.93
N SER A 135 -15.42 7.71 -7.24
CA SER A 135 -14.49 6.60 -7.45
C SER A 135 -13.90 6.18 -6.10
N PRO A 136 -14.70 5.51 -5.26
CA PRO A 136 -14.25 5.11 -3.94
C PRO A 136 -13.18 4.01 -4.02
N ASP A 137 -12.30 3.98 -3.02
CA ASP A 137 -11.40 2.85 -2.76
C ASP A 137 -12.10 1.89 -1.77
N GLU A 138 -12.79 0.89 -2.29
CA GLU A 138 -13.62 -0.01 -1.50
C GLU A 138 -12.81 -0.86 -0.51
N THR A 139 -11.55 -1.12 -0.81
CA THR A 139 -10.67 -1.94 0.05
C THR A 139 -9.83 -1.10 1.00
N GLY A 140 -9.61 0.17 0.67
CA GLY A 140 -8.71 1.05 1.39
C GLY A 140 -7.21 0.74 1.17
N HIS A 141 -6.88 -0.31 0.40
CA HIS A 141 -5.49 -0.72 0.20
C HIS A 141 -4.70 0.33 -0.59
N GLY A 142 -5.21 0.80 -1.71
CA GLY A 142 -4.54 1.82 -2.53
C GLY A 142 -4.36 3.13 -1.78
N THR A 143 -5.36 3.54 -1.00
CA THR A 143 -5.29 4.73 -0.13
C THR A 143 -4.19 4.59 0.92
N ALA A 144 -4.11 3.44 1.59
CA ALA A 144 -3.08 3.19 2.61
C ALA A 144 -1.67 3.20 2.01
N VAL A 145 -1.47 2.51 0.88
CA VAL A 145 -0.18 2.48 0.17
C VAL A 145 0.23 3.87 -0.29
N ALA A 146 -0.71 4.63 -0.86
CA ALA A 146 -0.44 5.99 -1.31
C ALA A 146 -0.14 6.95 -0.15
N ALA A 147 -0.80 6.80 1.00
CA ALA A 147 -0.52 7.61 2.18
C ALA A 147 0.89 7.37 2.73
N ILE A 148 1.34 6.11 2.78
CA ILE A 148 2.71 5.77 3.22
C ILE A 148 3.75 6.36 2.27
N ALA A 149 3.53 6.29 0.95
CA ALA A 149 4.51 6.74 -0.02
C ALA A 149 4.48 8.26 -0.25
N ALA A 150 3.29 8.84 -0.42
CA ALA A 150 3.09 10.21 -0.87
C ALA A 150 2.14 11.03 0.02
N GLY A 151 1.72 10.52 1.18
CA GLY A 151 0.95 11.28 2.16
C GLY A 151 1.74 12.45 2.73
N ARG A 152 1.07 13.41 3.38
CA ARG A 152 1.72 14.52 4.11
C ARG A 152 2.70 14.01 5.16
N SER A 153 2.36 12.87 5.77
CA SER A 153 3.19 12.14 6.74
C SER A 153 4.04 11.04 6.11
N GLY A 154 4.00 10.89 4.78
CA GLY A 154 4.65 9.81 4.04
C GLY A 154 6.09 10.10 3.62
N ALA A 155 6.64 9.22 2.79
CA ALA A 155 8.01 9.29 2.32
C ALA A 155 8.29 10.48 1.39
N ALA A 156 7.31 10.92 0.59
CA ALA A 156 7.45 11.99 -0.38
C ALA A 156 6.26 12.98 -0.30
N PRO A 157 6.16 13.78 0.78
CA PRO A 157 5.00 14.63 1.06
C PRO A 157 4.78 15.76 0.04
N GLY A 158 5.78 16.11 -0.75
CA GLY A 158 5.69 17.12 -1.80
C GLY A 158 5.43 16.57 -3.21
N ALA A 159 5.31 15.24 -3.38
CA ALA A 159 5.10 14.63 -4.68
C ALA A 159 3.69 14.89 -5.23
N SER A 160 3.58 14.97 -6.56
CA SER A 160 2.31 14.87 -7.26
C SER A 160 1.86 13.41 -7.33
N ILE A 161 0.54 13.17 -7.25
CA ILE A 161 -0.03 11.82 -7.18
C ILE A 161 -0.89 11.58 -8.42
N ALA A 162 -0.70 10.44 -9.08
CA ALA A 162 -1.65 9.91 -10.05
C ALA A 162 -2.01 8.47 -9.70
N ALA A 163 -3.23 8.05 -9.96
CA ALA A 163 -3.66 6.70 -9.62
C ALA A 163 -4.43 6.03 -10.75
N VAL A 164 -4.36 4.71 -10.77
CA VAL A 164 -5.22 3.86 -11.58
C VAL A 164 -5.92 2.88 -10.66
N LYS A 165 -7.25 2.97 -10.64
CA LYS A 165 -8.11 1.97 -10.02
C LYS A 165 -8.31 0.83 -11.00
N LEU A 166 -7.76 -0.33 -10.67
CA LEU A 166 -7.81 -1.51 -11.55
C LEU A 166 -9.23 -2.11 -11.58
N SER A 167 -9.65 -2.56 -12.77
CA SER A 167 -10.86 -3.38 -12.93
C SER A 167 -10.58 -4.86 -12.63
N SER A 168 -9.35 -5.30 -12.79
CA SER A 168 -8.90 -6.64 -12.47
C SER A 168 -7.39 -6.68 -12.20
N SER A 169 -6.91 -7.77 -11.57
CA SER A 169 -5.48 -8.02 -11.35
C SER A 169 -4.78 -8.68 -12.55
N ARG A 170 -5.35 -8.57 -13.76
CA ARG A 170 -4.72 -9.14 -14.96
C ARG A 170 -3.48 -8.33 -15.36
N THR A 171 -2.46 -9.02 -15.83
CA THR A 171 -1.23 -8.37 -16.33
C THR A 171 -1.50 -7.31 -17.39
N THR A 172 -2.52 -7.52 -18.25
CA THR A 172 -2.93 -6.56 -19.29
C THR A 172 -3.47 -5.24 -18.71
N ASP A 173 -4.17 -5.29 -17.59
CA ASP A 173 -4.68 -4.06 -16.93
C ASP A 173 -3.54 -3.33 -16.24
N ILE A 174 -2.60 -4.05 -15.63
CA ILE A 174 -1.39 -3.46 -15.06
C ILE A 174 -0.53 -2.80 -16.16
N MET A 175 -0.36 -3.45 -17.31
CA MET A 175 0.38 -2.85 -18.44
C MET A 175 -0.27 -1.55 -18.94
N ARG A 176 -1.60 -1.52 -19.05
CA ARG A 176 -2.35 -0.30 -19.40
C ARG A 176 -2.14 0.79 -18.35
N ALA A 177 -2.22 0.43 -17.07
CA ALA A 177 -2.04 1.36 -15.96
C ALA A 177 -0.64 1.98 -15.97
N VAL A 178 0.40 1.16 -16.15
CA VAL A 178 1.79 1.64 -16.26
C VAL A 178 1.93 2.62 -17.42
N LYS A 179 1.38 2.27 -18.60
CA LYS A 179 1.41 3.18 -19.76
C LYS A 179 0.73 4.51 -19.44
N TYR A 180 -0.47 4.49 -18.87
CA TYR A 180 -1.20 5.71 -18.50
C TYR A 180 -0.37 6.61 -17.57
N LEU A 181 0.22 6.04 -16.52
CA LEU A 181 1.01 6.80 -15.56
C LEU A 181 2.28 7.41 -16.17
N LEU A 182 2.94 6.69 -17.07
CA LEU A 182 4.07 7.22 -17.84
C LEU A 182 3.65 8.36 -18.76
N ASP A 183 2.51 8.21 -19.45
CA ASP A 183 1.97 9.28 -20.31
C ASP A 183 1.61 10.52 -19.45
N GLN A 184 1.03 10.32 -18.26
CA GLN A 184 0.74 11.42 -17.33
C GLN A 184 2.00 12.16 -16.86
N ALA A 185 3.10 11.44 -16.65
CA ALA A 185 4.38 12.02 -16.28
C ALA A 185 5.02 12.78 -17.45
N GLU A 186 4.99 12.20 -18.65
CA GLU A 186 5.53 12.80 -19.88
C GLU A 186 4.79 14.11 -20.22
N GLU A 187 3.45 14.11 -20.17
CA GLU A 187 2.63 15.30 -20.40
C GLU A 187 2.97 16.46 -19.44
N ARG A 188 3.42 16.14 -18.22
CA ARG A 188 3.81 17.13 -17.20
C ARG A 188 5.30 17.44 -17.15
N GLY A 189 6.10 16.74 -17.94
CA GLY A 189 7.57 16.87 -17.92
C GLY A 189 8.21 16.41 -16.61
N MET A 190 7.54 15.55 -15.84
CA MET A 190 7.98 15.09 -14.52
C MET A 190 8.70 13.74 -14.60
N PRO A 191 9.71 13.47 -13.74
CA PRO A 191 10.13 12.11 -13.45
C PRO A 191 9.01 11.37 -12.76
N CYS A 192 8.95 10.04 -12.95
CA CYS A 192 7.85 9.20 -12.45
C CYS A 192 8.37 8.04 -11.60
N VAL A 193 7.72 7.79 -10.48
CA VAL A 193 7.88 6.56 -9.72
C VAL A 193 6.54 5.83 -9.71
N ILE A 194 6.49 4.60 -10.20
CA ILE A 194 5.26 3.80 -10.25
C ILE A 194 5.34 2.70 -9.20
N ASN A 195 4.35 2.67 -8.31
CA ASN A 195 4.18 1.61 -7.32
C ASN A 195 3.22 0.53 -7.86
N LEU A 196 3.69 -0.71 -7.89
CA LEU A 196 2.93 -1.90 -8.21
C LEU A 196 2.82 -2.78 -6.97
N SER A 197 1.71 -2.68 -6.24
CA SER A 197 1.42 -3.51 -5.06
C SER A 197 0.72 -4.81 -5.44
N TYR A 198 1.01 -5.33 -6.62
CA TYR A 198 0.51 -6.59 -7.15
C TYR A 198 1.67 -7.50 -7.54
N GLY A 199 1.49 -8.79 -7.34
CA GLY A 199 2.47 -9.80 -7.70
C GLY A 199 1.84 -11.18 -7.87
N THR A 200 2.64 -12.11 -8.37
CA THR A 200 2.27 -13.53 -8.50
C THR A 200 3.52 -14.38 -8.34
N ASN A 201 3.34 -15.59 -7.81
CA ASN A 201 4.39 -16.60 -7.75
C ASN A 201 4.39 -17.51 -9.00
N PHE A 202 3.56 -17.23 -10.00
CA PHE A 202 3.53 -18.00 -11.24
C PHE A 202 4.53 -17.44 -12.25
N GLY A 203 5.15 -18.34 -13.01
CA GLY A 203 6.08 -18.00 -14.09
C GLY A 203 7.44 -18.66 -13.92
N SER A 204 8.35 -18.33 -14.83
CA SER A 204 9.71 -18.91 -14.86
C SER A 204 10.63 -18.34 -13.79
N HIS A 205 10.29 -17.25 -13.14
CA HIS A 205 11.12 -16.48 -12.22
C HIS A 205 12.45 -16.00 -12.84
N GLN A 206 12.48 -15.82 -14.17
CA GLN A 206 13.68 -15.45 -14.94
C GLN A 206 13.57 -14.06 -15.61
N GLY A 207 12.47 -13.34 -15.39
CA GLY A 207 12.25 -12.03 -15.99
C GLY A 207 11.98 -12.08 -17.51
N GLN A 208 11.50 -13.21 -18.05
CA GLN A 208 11.40 -13.44 -19.51
C GLN A 208 9.97 -13.48 -20.04
N SER A 209 8.95 -13.32 -19.20
CA SER A 209 7.58 -13.21 -19.70
C SER A 209 7.37 -11.89 -20.46
N LEU A 210 6.35 -11.86 -21.32
CA LEU A 210 6.00 -10.61 -22.01
C LEU A 210 5.65 -9.47 -21.04
N PHE A 211 5.04 -9.80 -19.91
CA PHE A 211 4.72 -8.83 -18.87
C PHE A 211 6.00 -8.26 -18.23
N GLU A 212 6.93 -9.12 -17.80
CA GLU A 212 8.21 -8.71 -17.22
C GLU A 212 9.04 -7.87 -18.20
N SER A 213 9.12 -8.32 -19.46
CA SER A 213 9.81 -7.58 -20.53
C SER A 213 9.18 -6.20 -20.77
N TYR A 214 7.86 -6.09 -20.68
CA TYR A 214 7.17 -4.82 -20.79
C TYR A 214 7.49 -3.87 -19.62
N ILE A 215 7.51 -4.39 -18.39
CA ILE A 215 7.88 -3.61 -17.19
C ILE A 215 9.32 -3.09 -17.31
N ASP A 216 10.26 -3.95 -17.73
CA ASP A 216 11.67 -3.58 -17.92
C ASP A 216 11.84 -2.49 -18.99
N GLN A 217 11.15 -2.62 -20.13
CA GLN A 217 11.18 -1.59 -21.18
C GLN A 217 10.52 -0.29 -20.72
N SER A 218 9.44 -0.37 -19.96
CA SER A 218 8.74 0.78 -19.39
C SER A 218 9.61 1.53 -18.38
N ALA A 219 10.37 0.82 -17.55
CA ALA A 219 11.32 1.44 -16.62
C ALA A 219 12.50 2.15 -17.31
N GLN A 220 12.82 1.77 -18.53
CA GLN A 220 13.86 2.45 -19.34
C GLN A 220 13.34 3.70 -20.05
N ARG A 221 12.02 3.90 -20.06
CA ARG A 221 11.39 5.02 -20.75
C ARG A 221 11.44 6.29 -19.90
N GLY A 222 12.17 7.27 -20.39
CA GLY A 222 12.28 8.58 -19.73
C GLY A 222 13.03 8.53 -18.41
N ARG A 223 12.53 9.28 -17.43
CA ARG A 223 13.06 9.35 -16.06
C ARG A 223 12.10 8.63 -15.12
N SER A 224 11.95 7.31 -15.30
CA SER A 224 10.97 6.51 -14.54
C SER A 224 11.63 5.40 -13.74
N VAL A 225 10.98 5.06 -12.62
CA VAL A 225 11.30 3.91 -11.77
C VAL A 225 10.01 3.15 -11.50
N ILE A 226 10.03 1.84 -11.66
CA ILE A 226 8.89 0.98 -11.32
C ILE A 226 9.29 0.12 -10.12
N VAL A 227 8.51 0.21 -9.05
CA VAL A 227 8.73 -0.51 -7.79
C VAL A 227 7.66 -1.59 -7.66
N CYS A 228 8.10 -2.84 -7.62
CA CYS A 228 7.22 -4.01 -7.48
C CYS A 228 7.29 -4.56 -6.05
N ALA A 229 6.13 -4.94 -5.51
CA ALA A 229 6.08 -5.61 -4.21
C ALA A 229 6.72 -7.00 -4.29
N ALA A 230 7.43 -7.38 -3.22
CA ALA A 230 8.03 -8.72 -3.10
C ALA A 230 7.02 -9.82 -2.75
N GLY A 231 5.78 -9.46 -2.44
CA GLY A 231 4.71 -10.37 -2.01
C GLY A 231 4.64 -10.57 -0.50
N ASN A 232 3.54 -11.18 -0.04
CA ASN A 232 3.23 -11.40 1.39
C ASN A 232 3.32 -12.88 1.80
N GLU A 233 3.81 -13.75 0.94
CA GLU A 233 3.72 -15.21 1.10
C GLU A 233 5.02 -15.84 1.61
N GLY A 234 5.87 -15.08 2.31
CA GLY A 234 7.15 -15.59 2.83
C GLY A 234 7.04 -16.82 3.74
N SER A 235 5.90 -17.00 4.40
CA SER A 235 5.62 -18.21 5.22
C SER A 235 5.06 -19.37 4.42
N GLY A 236 4.66 -19.15 3.16
CA GLY A 236 4.00 -20.14 2.30
C GLY A 236 4.94 -21.22 1.72
N ALA A 237 6.25 -21.11 1.95
CA ALA A 237 7.27 -22.04 1.43
C ALA A 237 7.19 -22.27 -0.09
N HIS A 238 6.84 -21.23 -0.85
CA HIS A 238 6.68 -21.30 -2.31
C HIS A 238 8.01 -21.39 -3.09
N HIS A 239 9.15 -21.35 -2.41
CA HIS A 239 10.47 -21.43 -3.02
C HIS A 239 11.15 -22.74 -2.67
N PHE A 240 11.61 -23.47 -3.69
CA PHE A 240 12.45 -24.65 -3.54
C PHE A 240 13.73 -24.50 -4.37
N ARG A 241 14.88 -24.77 -3.76
CA ARG A 241 16.17 -24.90 -4.47
C ARG A 241 16.75 -26.28 -4.23
N GLY A 242 16.90 -27.04 -5.28
CA GLY A 242 17.46 -28.39 -5.22
C GLY A 242 18.08 -28.84 -6.55
N LYS A 243 18.73 -30.00 -6.54
CA LYS A 243 19.18 -30.65 -7.74
C LYS A 243 18.18 -31.76 -8.07
N LEU A 244 17.71 -31.81 -9.32
CA LEU A 244 17.01 -32.97 -9.85
C LEU A 244 18.06 -34.07 -10.09
N ILE A 245 17.85 -35.23 -9.50
CA ILE A 245 18.65 -36.39 -9.74
C ILE A 245 17.87 -37.24 -10.73
N GLU A 246 18.52 -37.71 -11.81
CA GLU A 246 17.92 -38.56 -12.81
C GLU A 246 17.44 -39.86 -12.15
N GLY A 247 16.12 -40.15 -12.18
CA GLY A 247 15.51 -41.37 -11.63
C GLY A 247 14.85 -41.21 -10.24
N GLY A 248 14.58 -39.98 -9.75
CA GLY A 248 13.82 -39.68 -8.53
C GLY A 248 12.38 -39.26 -8.83
#